data_3cc5548671e05d3b2153db7d68552af7
#
_entry.id   3cc5548671e05d3b2153db7d68552af7
#
_cell.length_a   1.000
_cell.length_b   1.000
_cell.length_c   1.000
_cell.angle_alpha   90.00
_cell.angle_beta   90.00
_cell.angle_gamma   90.00
#
_symmetry.space_group_name_H-M   'P 1'
#
loop_
_entity.id
_entity.type
_entity.pdbx_description
1 polymer ?
#
loop_
_entity_poly.entity_id
_entity_poly.type
_entity_poly.pdbx_seq_one_letter_code
_entity_poly.pdbx_strand_id
1 'polypeptide(L)'
;EMLNMGFREDIETILEYIPEEGRQTVLFSATMPKPILDITKKYQHDAVTIKVVKKELTVPNIEQYYYDVKRKDKIEVLTRLLDYYNPKLSLVFCNTKRMVDELTEELQGRGYFAEGLHGDMKQTQRDRVMRGFRTGKTEILIATDVAARGIDVDDVEAVFNYDIPQDDEYYVHRIGRTGRAGRTGRAFTFVKGKEVYKLKDIMRYCKTKIVAMPIPSTDDVAQIKAEKVMEEIGRIIDEENLKDTIDIIEKQINESDYTAMDIAAAFLLDALGTQEGNVTGSSDYDFENTGAEEGMVRLFINIGKKQRVKPGDILGAVAGETGMPGSLVGAIDMYDKYTCLLYTSPSPRDGLLS
;
A
#
# COMPACT_ATOMS: atom_id res chain seq x y z
N GLU A 1 19.44 -16.37 1.93
CA GLU A 1 17.97 -16.19 2.00
C GLU A 1 17.24 -17.50 1.74
N MET A 2 17.41 -18.15 0.60
CA MET A 2 16.70 -19.41 0.29
C MET A 2 16.97 -20.51 1.29
N LEU A 3 18.17 -20.61 1.83
CA LEU A 3 18.55 -21.64 2.82
C LEU A 3 17.88 -21.46 4.18
N ASN A 4 17.51 -20.23 4.56
CA ASN A 4 16.80 -19.96 5.82
C ASN A 4 15.27 -20.21 5.73
N MET A 5 14.74 -20.58 4.55
CA MET A 5 13.30 -20.64 4.27
C MET A 5 12.75 -22.05 4.11
N GLY A 6 13.45 -23.07 4.55
CA GLY A 6 13.03 -24.44 4.33
C GLY A 6 13.40 -25.04 2.97
N PHE A 7 14.01 -24.26 2.05
CA PHE A 7 14.54 -24.78 0.78
C PHE A 7 15.89 -25.48 0.91
N ARG A 8 16.36 -25.72 2.12
CA ARG A 8 17.65 -26.35 2.33
C ARG A 8 17.70 -27.75 1.71
N GLU A 9 16.69 -28.56 1.97
CA GLU A 9 16.59 -29.93 1.44
C GLU A 9 16.49 -29.94 -0.08
N ASP A 10 15.70 -29.01 -0.66
CA ASP A 10 15.57 -28.89 -2.12
C ASP A 10 16.90 -28.50 -2.76
N ILE A 11 17.63 -27.56 -2.16
CA ILE A 11 18.95 -27.14 -2.65
C ILE A 11 19.97 -28.26 -2.50
N GLU A 12 19.98 -28.98 -1.40
CA GLU A 12 20.85 -30.15 -1.20
C GLU A 12 20.52 -31.21 -2.25
N THR A 13 19.25 -31.50 -2.48
CA THR A 13 18.81 -32.44 -3.52
C THR A 13 19.28 -32.00 -4.91
N ILE A 14 19.12 -30.73 -5.30
CA ILE A 14 19.60 -30.21 -6.58
C ILE A 14 21.11 -30.38 -6.70
N LEU A 15 21.87 -30.09 -5.66
CA LEU A 15 23.32 -30.19 -5.67
C LEU A 15 23.80 -31.64 -5.77
N GLU A 16 23.05 -32.61 -5.27
CA GLU A 16 23.33 -34.05 -5.40
C GLU A 16 23.19 -34.57 -6.85
N TYR A 17 22.28 -33.94 -7.65
CA TYR A 17 22.14 -34.27 -9.08
C TYR A 17 23.25 -33.70 -9.96
N ILE A 18 24.02 -32.74 -9.46
CA ILE A 18 25.10 -32.10 -10.25
C ILE A 18 26.43 -32.81 -9.91
N PRO A 19 27.13 -33.39 -10.90
CA PRO A 19 28.43 -34.02 -10.66
C PRO A 19 29.41 -33.09 -9.93
N GLU A 20 30.17 -33.61 -8.99
CA GLU A 20 31.18 -32.81 -8.25
C GLU A 20 32.36 -32.42 -9.16
N GLU A 21 32.73 -33.30 -10.06
CA GLU A 21 33.82 -33.07 -11.02
C GLU A 21 33.46 -31.98 -12.00
N GLY A 22 34.26 -30.92 -12.05
CA GLY A 22 34.04 -29.76 -12.92
C GLY A 22 33.00 -28.77 -12.44
N ARG A 23 32.36 -29.00 -11.26
CA ARG A 23 31.40 -28.07 -10.70
C ARG A 23 32.08 -26.87 -9.99
N GLN A 24 31.71 -25.66 -10.36
CA GLN A 24 32.05 -24.48 -9.63
C GLN A 24 30.81 -23.97 -8.87
N THR A 25 30.86 -23.93 -7.54
CA THR A 25 29.79 -23.43 -6.69
C THR A 25 30.15 -22.06 -6.14
N VAL A 26 29.33 -21.03 -6.46
CA VAL A 26 29.50 -19.68 -5.98
C VAL A 26 28.32 -19.31 -5.10
N LEU A 27 28.57 -18.70 -3.95
CA LEU A 27 27.55 -18.26 -3.02
C LEU A 27 27.65 -16.74 -2.79
N PHE A 28 26.54 -16.05 -2.99
CA PHE A 28 26.40 -14.63 -2.63
C PHE A 28 25.38 -14.49 -1.52
N SER A 29 25.75 -13.81 -0.43
CA SER A 29 24.84 -13.51 0.66
C SER A 29 25.23 -12.22 1.36
N ALA A 30 24.22 -11.44 1.77
CA ALA A 30 24.44 -10.28 2.64
C ALA A 30 24.75 -10.68 4.08
N THR A 31 24.28 -11.85 4.51
CA THR A 31 24.46 -12.42 5.85
C THR A 31 24.99 -13.85 5.73
N MET A 32 25.86 -14.25 6.65
CA MET A 32 26.49 -15.59 6.67
C MET A 32 26.31 -16.25 8.04
N PRO A 33 25.06 -16.58 8.45
CA PRO A 33 24.82 -17.31 9.68
C PRO A 33 25.41 -18.73 9.63
N LYS A 34 25.58 -19.33 10.80
CA LYS A 34 26.23 -20.63 10.94
C LYS A 34 25.67 -21.73 10.03
N PRO A 35 24.33 -21.87 9.85
CA PRO A 35 23.79 -22.89 8.92
C PRO A 35 24.25 -22.71 7.46
N ILE A 36 24.40 -21.46 7.01
CA ILE A 36 24.89 -21.15 5.66
C ILE A 36 26.39 -21.50 5.54
N LEU A 37 27.18 -21.15 6.55
CA LEU A 37 28.59 -21.53 6.59
C LEU A 37 28.79 -23.07 6.59
N ASP A 38 27.89 -23.83 7.19
CA ASP A 38 27.96 -25.29 7.18
C ASP A 38 27.69 -25.85 5.77
N ILE A 39 26.75 -25.26 5.01
CA ILE A 39 26.49 -25.62 3.63
C ILE A 39 27.67 -25.23 2.71
N THR A 40 28.26 -24.05 2.89
CA THR A 40 29.43 -23.67 2.11
C THR A 40 30.56 -24.67 2.29
N LYS A 41 30.82 -25.13 3.51
CA LYS A 41 31.84 -26.14 3.79
C LYS A 41 31.53 -27.50 3.15
N LYS A 42 30.24 -27.86 3.00
CA LYS A 42 29.82 -29.14 2.41
C LYS A 42 29.94 -29.16 0.89
N TYR A 43 29.61 -28.03 0.22
CA TYR A 43 29.44 -27.98 -1.23
C TYR A 43 30.44 -27.08 -1.98
N GLN A 44 31.33 -26.41 -1.28
CA GLN A 44 32.40 -25.61 -1.88
C GLN A 44 33.75 -26.16 -1.44
N HIS A 45 34.62 -26.41 -2.41
CA HIS A 45 36.01 -26.83 -2.21
C HIS A 45 36.93 -25.62 -2.47
N ASP A 46 37.88 -25.38 -1.57
CA ASP A 46 38.88 -24.30 -1.65
C ASP A 46 38.28 -22.93 -1.99
N ALA A 47 37.13 -22.64 -1.41
CA ALA A 47 36.40 -21.42 -1.70
C ALA A 47 37.12 -20.16 -1.20
N VAL A 48 37.33 -19.20 -2.09
CA VAL A 48 37.84 -17.87 -1.74
C VAL A 48 36.69 -17.05 -1.15
N THR A 49 36.85 -16.65 0.11
CA THR A 49 35.86 -15.78 0.78
C THR A 49 36.20 -14.32 0.56
N ILE A 50 35.36 -13.63 -0.21
CA ILE A 50 35.45 -12.17 -0.42
C ILE A 50 34.44 -11.49 0.49
N LYS A 51 34.89 -10.74 1.48
CA LYS A 51 34.04 -9.95 2.37
C LYS A 51 34.06 -8.49 1.93
N VAL A 52 32.91 -8.01 1.45
CA VAL A 52 32.68 -6.57 1.30
C VAL A 52 32.18 -6.06 2.66
N VAL A 53 33.08 -5.53 3.48
CA VAL A 53 32.73 -4.99 4.79
C VAL A 53 31.99 -3.67 4.58
N LYS A 54 30.66 -3.71 4.57
CA LYS A 54 29.89 -2.50 4.89
C LYS A 54 30.08 -2.25 6.39
N LYS A 55 30.64 -1.12 6.73
CA LYS A 55 30.96 -0.71 8.12
C LYS A 55 29.74 -0.66 9.04
N GLU A 56 28.53 -0.63 8.51
CA GLU A 56 27.29 -0.56 9.28
C GLU A 56 26.15 -1.28 8.54
N LEU A 57 25.38 -2.08 9.26
CA LEU A 57 24.06 -2.61 8.84
C LEU A 57 23.00 -1.48 8.83
N THR A 58 23.42 -0.26 9.11
CA THR A 58 22.56 0.92 9.12
C THR A 58 22.20 1.31 7.68
N VAL A 59 20.95 1.52 7.45
CA VAL A 59 20.43 2.14 6.22
C VAL A 59 20.35 3.64 6.53
N PRO A 60 21.37 4.43 6.21
CA PRO A 60 21.57 5.78 6.77
C PRO A 60 20.49 6.79 6.37
N ASN A 61 19.66 6.45 5.37
CA ASN A 61 18.65 7.35 4.83
C ASN A 61 17.21 6.93 5.23
N ILE A 62 17.04 6.09 6.26
CA ILE A 62 15.70 5.65 6.70
C ILE A 62 15.42 6.19 8.09
N GLU A 63 14.41 7.03 8.21
CA GLU A 63 13.82 7.43 9.47
C GLU A 63 13.02 6.25 10.04
N GLN A 64 13.26 5.87 11.29
CA GLN A 64 12.70 4.67 11.88
C GLN A 64 11.90 5.03 13.13
N TYR A 65 10.62 4.70 13.11
CA TYR A 65 9.66 5.02 14.15
C TYR A 65 8.94 3.76 14.66
N TYR A 66 8.51 3.78 15.92
CA TYR A 66 7.62 2.75 16.41
C TYR A 66 6.43 3.33 17.18
N TYR A 67 5.33 2.59 17.18
CA TYR A 67 4.09 2.91 17.86
C TYR A 67 3.67 1.74 18.73
N ASP A 68 3.33 2.01 20.00
CA ASP A 68 2.71 1.00 20.88
C ASP A 68 1.21 0.98 20.61
N VAL A 69 0.75 -0.07 19.92
CA VAL A 69 -0.60 -0.15 19.37
C VAL A 69 -1.28 -1.43 19.82
N LYS A 70 -2.46 -1.33 20.41
CA LYS A 70 -3.27 -2.51 20.70
C LYS A 70 -3.70 -3.19 19.39
N ARG A 71 -3.82 -4.54 19.42
CA ARG A 71 -4.13 -5.33 18.21
C ARG A 71 -5.39 -4.84 17.48
N LYS A 72 -6.43 -4.48 18.23
CA LYS A 72 -7.71 -4.02 17.68
C LYS A 72 -7.62 -2.65 17.00
N ASP A 73 -6.63 -1.85 17.35
CA ASP A 73 -6.48 -0.46 16.92
C ASP A 73 -5.42 -0.35 15.79
N LYS A 74 -4.73 -1.47 15.43
CA LYS A 74 -3.65 -1.45 14.43
C LYS A 74 -4.08 -0.92 13.07
N ILE A 75 -5.26 -1.31 12.58
CA ILE A 75 -5.76 -0.86 11.27
C ILE A 75 -6.06 0.65 11.29
N GLU A 76 -6.67 1.12 12.36
CA GLU A 76 -6.98 2.54 12.54
C GLU A 76 -5.71 3.39 12.60
N VAL A 77 -4.69 2.92 13.33
CA VAL A 77 -3.39 3.60 13.37
C VAL A 77 -2.69 3.57 12.02
N LEU A 78 -2.77 2.44 11.30
CA LEU A 78 -2.19 2.33 9.95
C LEU A 78 -2.82 3.36 9.00
N THR A 79 -4.15 3.44 8.96
CA THR A 79 -4.85 4.40 8.08
C THR A 79 -4.54 5.84 8.44
N ARG A 80 -4.47 6.18 9.74
CA ARG A 80 -4.04 7.52 10.18
C ARG A 80 -2.62 7.86 9.73
N LEU A 81 -1.69 6.91 9.82
CA LEU A 81 -0.31 7.13 9.36
C LEU A 81 -0.21 7.24 7.84
N LEU A 82 -0.99 6.45 7.10
CA LEU A 82 -1.09 6.56 5.64
C LEU A 82 -1.62 7.95 5.24
N ASP A 83 -2.69 8.40 5.88
CA ASP A 83 -3.28 9.72 5.62
C ASP A 83 -2.37 10.87 6.04
N TYR A 84 -1.72 10.74 7.21
CA TYR A 84 -0.83 11.78 7.77
C TYR A 84 0.44 11.96 6.92
N TYR A 85 1.15 10.87 6.61
CA TYR A 85 2.41 10.92 5.84
C TYR A 85 2.20 10.90 4.33
N ASN A 86 1.06 10.41 3.87
CA ASN A 86 0.64 10.32 2.45
C ASN A 86 1.75 9.83 1.51
N PRO A 87 2.35 8.66 1.76
CA PRO A 87 3.40 8.15 0.90
C PRO A 87 2.81 7.69 -0.44
N LYS A 88 3.47 8.04 -1.56
CA LYS A 88 3.04 7.61 -2.90
C LYS A 88 2.99 6.09 -3.03
N LEU A 89 4.01 5.42 -2.51
CA LEU A 89 4.07 3.96 -2.49
C LEU A 89 4.44 3.47 -1.10
N SER A 90 3.68 2.53 -0.58
CA SER A 90 3.85 1.92 0.74
C SER A 90 3.94 0.41 0.67
N LEU A 91 4.81 -0.18 1.48
CA LEU A 91 4.89 -1.62 1.65
C LEU A 91 4.57 -1.99 3.10
N VAL A 92 3.53 -2.80 3.30
CA VAL A 92 3.06 -3.23 4.61
C VAL A 92 3.41 -4.70 4.83
N PHE A 93 4.15 -5.00 5.88
CA PHE A 93 4.57 -6.36 6.21
C PHE A 93 3.69 -7.00 7.27
N CYS A 94 3.14 -8.17 6.96
CA CYS A 94 2.41 -9.06 7.85
C CYS A 94 3.13 -10.39 8.00
N ASN A 95 3.03 -11.01 9.19
CA ASN A 95 3.70 -12.29 9.45
C ASN A 95 2.96 -13.49 8.86
N THR A 96 1.69 -13.38 8.49
CA THR A 96 0.86 -14.48 7.95
C THR A 96 0.11 -14.07 6.69
N LYS A 97 -0.10 -15.03 5.77
CA LYS A 97 -0.92 -14.82 4.55
C LYS A 97 -2.36 -14.41 4.89
N ARG A 98 -2.96 -15.04 5.89
CA ARG A 98 -4.31 -14.69 6.35
C ARG A 98 -4.41 -13.21 6.78
N MET A 99 -3.39 -12.69 7.48
CA MET A 99 -3.36 -11.27 7.86
C MET A 99 -3.19 -10.37 6.63
N VAL A 100 -2.45 -10.83 5.60
CA VAL A 100 -2.35 -10.10 4.32
C VAL A 100 -3.73 -9.95 3.69
N ASP A 101 -4.49 -11.05 3.60
CA ASP A 101 -5.84 -11.05 3.01
C ASP A 101 -6.80 -10.15 3.83
N GLU A 102 -6.86 -10.37 5.16
CA GLU A 102 -7.73 -9.60 6.07
C GLU A 102 -7.42 -8.09 6.00
N LEU A 103 -6.15 -7.72 6.00
CA LEU A 103 -5.74 -6.32 5.96
C LEU A 103 -5.99 -5.69 4.58
N THR A 104 -5.80 -6.45 3.50
CA THR A 104 -6.09 -5.99 2.14
C THR A 104 -7.59 -5.68 2.01
N GLU A 105 -8.46 -6.58 2.42
CA GLU A 105 -9.92 -6.36 2.40
C GLU A 105 -10.33 -5.15 3.24
N GLU A 106 -9.77 -4.99 4.43
CA GLU A 106 -10.09 -3.86 5.31
C GLU A 106 -9.63 -2.52 4.71
N LEU A 107 -8.45 -2.44 4.10
CA LEU A 107 -7.96 -1.23 3.47
C LEU A 107 -8.75 -0.89 2.20
N GLN A 108 -9.03 -1.88 1.35
CA GLN A 108 -9.87 -1.70 0.17
C GLN A 108 -11.29 -1.25 0.55
N GLY A 109 -11.88 -1.85 1.60
CA GLY A 109 -13.17 -1.45 2.14
C GLY A 109 -13.22 -0.02 2.69
N ARG A 110 -12.06 0.58 2.96
CA ARG A 110 -11.90 1.99 3.38
C ARG A 110 -11.49 2.91 2.21
N GLY A 111 -11.44 2.39 0.99
CA GLY A 111 -11.16 3.17 -0.22
C GLY A 111 -9.67 3.30 -0.58
N TYR A 112 -8.76 2.58 0.10
CA TYR A 112 -7.33 2.60 -0.26
C TYR A 112 -7.03 1.67 -1.44
N PHE A 113 -6.14 2.09 -2.33
CA PHE A 113 -5.63 1.28 -3.44
C PHE A 113 -4.59 0.27 -2.94
N ALA A 114 -5.07 -0.76 -2.27
CA ALA A 114 -4.26 -1.78 -1.61
C ALA A 114 -4.39 -3.14 -2.30
N GLU A 115 -3.28 -3.88 -2.44
CA GLU A 115 -3.25 -5.24 -2.97
C GLU A 115 -2.40 -6.14 -2.06
N GLY A 116 -2.83 -7.39 -1.91
CA GLY A 116 -2.11 -8.40 -1.14
C GLY A 116 -1.12 -9.20 -1.99
N LEU A 117 0.00 -9.62 -1.38
CA LEU A 117 0.99 -10.48 -2.02
C LEU A 117 1.47 -11.56 -1.05
N HIS A 118 1.15 -12.83 -1.32
CA HIS A 118 1.55 -13.97 -0.50
C HIS A 118 1.77 -15.25 -1.32
N GLY A 119 2.34 -16.29 -0.68
CA GLY A 119 2.81 -17.49 -1.37
C GLY A 119 1.73 -18.36 -2.03
N ASP A 120 0.45 -18.24 -1.62
CA ASP A 120 -0.64 -19.06 -2.19
C ASP A 120 -1.19 -18.49 -3.52
N MET A 121 -0.75 -17.29 -3.91
CA MET A 121 -1.16 -16.67 -5.16
C MET A 121 -0.50 -17.35 -6.37
N LYS A 122 -1.25 -17.52 -7.45
CA LYS A 122 -0.71 -17.98 -8.73
C LYS A 122 0.28 -16.95 -9.28
N GLN A 123 1.28 -17.38 -10.04
CA GLN A 123 2.31 -16.50 -10.59
C GLN A 123 1.71 -15.34 -11.42
N THR A 124 0.70 -15.63 -12.23
CA THR A 124 0.01 -14.61 -13.04
C THR A 124 -0.65 -13.50 -12.19
N GLN A 125 -1.21 -13.87 -11.04
CA GLN A 125 -1.78 -12.90 -10.10
C GLN A 125 -0.68 -12.05 -9.45
N ARG A 126 0.43 -12.69 -9.03
CA ARG A 126 1.59 -11.99 -8.46
C ARG A 126 2.16 -10.97 -9.46
N ASP A 127 2.30 -11.37 -10.73
CA ASP A 127 2.82 -10.50 -11.79
C ASP A 127 1.89 -9.30 -12.05
N ARG A 128 0.57 -9.51 -11.99
CA ARG A 128 -0.43 -8.44 -12.10
C ARG A 128 -0.29 -7.45 -10.94
N VAL A 129 -0.29 -7.92 -9.70
CA VAL A 129 -0.15 -7.09 -8.49
C VAL A 129 1.15 -6.30 -8.54
N MET A 130 2.26 -6.96 -8.86
CA MET A 130 3.57 -6.30 -8.96
C MET A 130 3.63 -5.26 -10.07
N ARG A 131 2.94 -5.49 -11.19
CA ARG A 131 2.82 -4.49 -12.27
C ARG A 131 2.04 -3.27 -11.76
N GLY A 132 0.87 -3.49 -11.12
CA GLY A 132 0.07 -2.42 -10.52
C GLY A 132 0.90 -1.57 -9.56
N PHE A 133 1.66 -2.20 -8.67
CA PHE A 133 2.51 -1.51 -7.70
C PHE A 133 3.64 -0.72 -8.36
N ARG A 134 4.32 -1.26 -9.38
CA ARG A 134 5.37 -0.54 -10.11
C ARG A 134 4.85 0.67 -10.89
N THR A 135 3.62 0.60 -11.38
CA THR A 135 3.00 1.71 -12.15
C THR A 135 2.28 2.73 -11.26
N GLY A 136 2.24 2.53 -9.95
CA GLY A 136 1.51 3.41 -9.02
C GLY A 136 -0.01 3.22 -9.03
N LYS A 137 -0.55 2.25 -9.78
CA LYS A 137 -1.98 1.90 -9.72
C LYS A 137 -2.38 1.27 -8.38
N THR A 138 -1.44 0.60 -7.73
CA THR A 138 -1.54 0.09 -6.37
C THR A 138 -0.59 0.92 -5.52
N GLU A 139 -1.11 1.65 -4.56
CA GLU A 139 -0.33 2.53 -3.69
C GLU A 139 0.20 1.79 -2.47
N ILE A 140 -0.53 0.77 -2.02
CA ILE A 140 -0.23 0.02 -0.81
C ILE A 140 -0.12 -1.46 -1.16
N LEU A 141 1.09 -2.01 -1.03
CA LEU A 141 1.33 -3.43 -1.18
C LEU A 141 1.45 -4.08 0.20
N ILE A 142 0.58 -5.06 0.49
CA ILE A 142 0.60 -5.81 1.74
C ILE A 142 1.21 -7.18 1.48
N ALA A 143 2.27 -7.53 2.18
CA ALA A 143 2.99 -8.75 1.86
C ALA A 143 3.53 -9.50 3.07
N THR A 144 3.75 -10.79 2.90
CA THR A 144 4.60 -11.58 3.81
C THR A 144 6.08 -11.40 3.43
N ASP A 145 6.98 -11.66 4.38
CA ASP A 145 8.44 -11.59 4.13
C ASP A 145 8.86 -12.41 2.91
N VAL A 146 8.31 -13.61 2.78
CA VAL A 146 8.61 -14.53 1.67
C VAL A 146 8.18 -13.96 0.33
N ALA A 147 6.98 -13.42 0.26
CA ALA A 147 6.42 -12.91 -0.98
C ALA A 147 7.04 -11.57 -1.40
N ALA A 148 7.46 -10.78 -0.42
CA ALA A 148 8.12 -9.50 -0.65
C ALA A 148 9.59 -9.62 -1.11
N ARG A 149 10.13 -10.84 -1.14
CA ARG A 149 11.49 -11.06 -1.67
C ARG A 149 11.54 -10.82 -3.17
N GLY A 150 12.61 -10.19 -3.59
CA GLY A 150 12.80 -9.85 -5.01
C GLY A 150 11.89 -8.72 -5.51
N ILE A 151 11.14 -8.05 -4.62
CA ILE A 151 10.47 -6.80 -4.98
C ILE A 151 11.57 -5.77 -5.27
N ASP A 152 11.71 -5.47 -6.54
CA ASP A 152 12.60 -4.43 -7.05
C ASP A 152 11.72 -3.25 -7.51
N VAL A 153 11.41 -2.38 -6.54
CA VAL A 153 10.67 -1.13 -6.72
C VAL A 153 11.43 -0.06 -5.97
N ASP A 154 11.91 0.93 -6.68
CA ASP A 154 12.81 1.96 -6.14
C ASP A 154 12.07 3.12 -5.45
N ASP A 155 10.76 3.24 -5.66
CA ASP A 155 9.97 4.38 -5.21
C ASP A 155 9.16 4.14 -3.94
N VAL A 156 9.47 3.10 -3.17
CA VAL A 156 8.79 2.86 -1.89
C VAL A 156 9.22 3.92 -0.89
N GLU A 157 8.30 4.81 -0.52
CA GLU A 157 8.56 5.92 0.41
C GLU A 157 8.39 5.49 1.86
N ALA A 158 7.47 4.56 2.12
CA ALA A 158 7.18 4.09 3.47
C ALA A 158 7.11 2.57 3.57
N VAL A 159 7.69 2.03 4.65
CA VAL A 159 7.57 0.63 5.05
C VAL A 159 6.86 0.56 6.39
N PHE A 160 5.80 -0.23 6.45
CA PHE A 160 5.07 -0.49 7.70
C PHE A 160 5.30 -1.95 8.13
N ASN A 161 5.92 -2.16 9.27
CA ASN A 161 5.92 -3.43 9.95
C ASN A 161 4.62 -3.53 10.77
N TYR A 162 3.52 -3.94 10.13
CA TYR A 162 2.24 -4.16 10.79
C TYR A 162 2.33 -5.23 11.88
N ASP A 163 3.14 -6.25 11.62
CA ASP A 163 3.61 -7.19 12.61
C ASP A 163 5.13 -7.10 12.74
N ILE A 164 5.62 -7.10 13.98
CA ILE A 164 7.06 -7.14 14.23
C ILE A 164 7.67 -8.41 13.60
N PRO A 165 8.79 -8.32 12.88
CA PRO A 165 9.40 -9.48 12.24
C PRO A 165 9.83 -10.52 13.28
N GLN A 166 9.83 -11.80 12.88
CA GLN A 166 10.21 -12.89 13.79
C GLN A 166 11.71 -12.90 14.09
N ASP A 167 12.53 -12.57 13.09
CA ASP A 167 13.99 -12.50 13.19
C ASP A 167 14.50 -11.10 12.94
N ASP A 168 15.60 -10.73 13.60
CA ASP A 168 16.19 -9.39 13.54
C ASP A 168 16.69 -9.05 12.13
N GLU A 169 17.17 -10.04 11.37
CA GLU A 169 17.61 -9.87 9.99
C GLU A 169 16.46 -9.47 9.06
N TYR A 170 15.26 -10.00 9.29
CA TYR A 170 14.09 -9.62 8.48
C TYR A 170 13.73 -8.16 8.64
N TYR A 171 13.98 -7.56 9.80
CA TYR A 171 13.76 -6.13 9.99
C TYR A 171 14.56 -5.31 8.98
N VAL A 172 15.85 -5.59 8.84
CA VAL A 172 16.73 -4.89 7.88
C VAL A 172 16.27 -5.11 6.44
N HIS A 173 15.87 -6.33 6.10
CA HIS A 173 15.38 -6.68 4.76
C HIS A 173 14.07 -5.99 4.42
N ARG A 174 13.17 -5.80 5.41
CA ARG A 174 11.91 -5.09 5.25
C ARG A 174 12.15 -3.61 5.02
N ILE A 175 12.85 -2.94 5.94
CA ILE A 175 13.10 -1.49 5.82
C ILE A 175 13.99 -1.15 4.64
N GLY A 176 14.87 -2.05 4.22
CA GLY A 176 15.71 -1.90 3.01
C GLY A 176 14.91 -1.90 1.69
N ARG A 177 13.57 -1.91 1.74
CA ARG A 177 12.69 -1.67 0.57
C ARG A 177 12.45 -0.18 0.33
N THR A 178 12.72 0.66 1.33
CA THR A 178 12.71 2.13 1.17
C THR A 178 14.12 2.71 1.30
N GLY A 179 14.29 3.99 1.08
CA GLY A 179 15.58 4.67 1.20
C GLY A 179 16.64 4.23 0.17
N ARG A 180 16.22 3.72 -0.99
CA ARG A 180 17.11 3.28 -2.08
C ARG A 180 17.55 4.44 -2.95
N ALA A 181 18.62 4.23 -3.72
CA ALA A 181 19.16 5.19 -4.69
C ALA A 181 19.44 6.59 -4.13
N GLY A 182 19.82 6.67 -2.85
CA GLY A 182 20.14 7.95 -2.19
C GLY A 182 18.92 8.75 -1.72
N ARG A 183 17.70 8.22 -1.87
CA ARG A 183 16.46 8.84 -1.38
C ARG A 183 16.30 8.61 0.12
N THR A 184 15.52 9.45 0.77
CA THR A 184 15.09 9.26 2.16
C THR A 184 13.87 8.34 2.18
N GLY A 185 13.75 7.53 3.23
CA GLY A 185 12.60 6.64 3.43
C GLY A 185 12.13 6.67 4.87
N ARG A 186 10.92 6.15 5.12
CA ARG A 186 10.37 6.01 6.47
C ARG A 186 9.99 4.58 6.77
N ALA A 187 10.28 4.14 7.98
CA ALA A 187 9.90 2.83 8.47
C ALA A 187 9.12 2.97 9.78
N PHE A 188 7.93 2.40 9.81
CA PHE A 188 7.02 2.42 10.94
C PHE A 188 6.83 1.00 11.48
N THR A 189 6.97 0.81 12.78
CA THR A 189 6.86 -0.51 13.40
C THR A 189 5.79 -0.49 14.48
N PHE A 190 4.80 -1.37 14.36
CA PHE A 190 3.78 -1.54 15.40
C PHE A 190 4.24 -2.60 16.38
N VAL A 191 4.20 -2.24 17.65
CA VAL A 191 4.53 -3.13 18.77
C VAL A 191 3.39 -3.15 19.77
N LYS A 192 3.24 -4.26 20.50
CA LYS A 192 2.25 -4.40 21.54
C LYS A 192 2.89 -4.99 22.79
N GLY A 193 2.87 -4.24 23.89
CA GLY A 193 3.28 -4.75 25.20
C GLY A 193 4.69 -5.36 25.18
N LYS A 194 4.81 -6.69 25.34
CA LYS A 194 6.10 -7.39 25.39
C LYS A 194 6.90 -7.35 24.07
N GLU A 195 6.27 -7.03 22.94
CA GLU A 195 6.97 -6.92 21.64
C GLU A 195 7.99 -5.78 21.62
N VAL A 196 7.86 -4.80 22.54
CA VAL A 196 8.86 -3.75 22.75
C VAL A 196 10.23 -4.31 23.12
N TYR A 197 10.30 -5.45 23.83
CA TYR A 197 11.59 -6.08 24.16
C TYR A 197 12.24 -6.63 22.88
N LYS A 198 11.46 -7.25 22.00
CA LYS A 198 11.95 -7.73 20.72
C LYS A 198 12.44 -6.57 19.85
N LEU A 199 11.73 -5.45 19.83
CA LEU A 199 12.18 -4.24 19.14
C LEU A 199 13.53 -3.74 19.67
N LYS A 200 13.75 -3.81 20.99
CA LYS A 200 15.05 -3.46 21.59
C LYS A 200 16.17 -4.42 21.16
N ASP A 201 15.87 -5.70 20.95
CA ASP A 201 16.84 -6.67 20.43
C ASP A 201 17.20 -6.34 18.97
N ILE A 202 16.21 -6.02 18.14
CA ILE A 202 16.39 -5.53 16.78
C ILE A 202 17.27 -4.26 16.77
N MET A 203 16.98 -3.28 17.63
CA MET A 203 17.78 -2.05 17.73
C MET A 203 19.26 -2.34 18.09
N ARG A 204 19.51 -3.31 18.99
CA ARG A 204 20.86 -3.74 19.34
C ARG A 204 21.56 -4.47 18.19
N TYR A 205 20.84 -5.35 17.50
CA TYR A 205 21.36 -6.09 16.35
C TYR A 205 21.72 -5.15 15.19
N CYS A 206 20.81 -4.25 14.83
CA CYS A 206 20.98 -3.32 13.72
C CYS A 206 21.87 -2.11 14.06
N LYS A 207 22.24 -1.93 15.35
CA LYS A 207 22.94 -0.73 15.84
C LYS A 207 22.25 0.57 15.41
N THR A 208 20.93 0.58 15.42
CA THR A 208 20.12 1.72 15.01
C THR A 208 19.20 2.18 16.14
N LYS A 209 18.72 3.41 16.03
CA LYS A 209 17.74 3.96 16.96
C LYS A 209 16.39 4.02 16.27
N ILE A 210 15.38 3.35 16.84
CA ILE A 210 14.01 3.44 16.43
C ILE A 210 13.27 4.32 17.44
N VAL A 211 12.69 5.41 17.00
CA VAL A 211 12.14 6.45 17.88
C VAL A 211 10.66 6.14 18.18
N ALA A 212 10.28 6.23 19.45
CA ALA A 212 8.86 6.17 19.84
C ALA A 212 8.16 7.44 19.39
N MET A 213 7.02 7.30 18.72
CA MET A 213 6.19 8.42 18.29
C MET A 213 4.79 8.32 18.86
N PRO A 214 4.15 9.43 19.20
CA PRO A 214 2.72 9.45 19.49
C PRO A 214 1.94 9.12 18.22
N ILE A 215 0.80 8.45 18.40
CA ILE A 215 -0.13 8.20 17.30
C ILE A 215 -0.76 9.53 16.91
N PRO A 216 -0.76 9.94 15.62
CA PRO A 216 -1.44 11.14 15.17
C PRO A 216 -2.92 11.13 15.60
N SER A 217 -3.40 12.24 16.09
CA SER A 217 -4.83 12.39 16.39
C SER A 217 -5.65 12.49 15.10
N THR A 218 -6.96 12.36 15.22
CA THR A 218 -7.87 12.63 14.10
C THR A 218 -7.77 14.09 13.63
N ASP A 219 -7.55 15.01 14.57
CA ASP A 219 -7.41 16.43 14.25
C ASP A 219 -6.11 16.72 13.51
N ASP A 220 -4.99 16.07 13.88
CA ASP A 220 -3.72 16.19 13.15
C ASP A 220 -3.88 15.72 11.69
N VAL A 221 -4.59 14.60 11.48
CA VAL A 221 -4.87 14.07 10.12
C VAL A 221 -5.77 15.03 9.35
N ALA A 222 -6.84 15.54 9.98
CA ALA A 222 -7.76 16.50 9.36
C ALA A 222 -7.03 17.79 8.95
N GLN A 223 -6.15 18.29 9.82
CA GLN A 223 -5.35 19.48 9.53
C GLN A 223 -4.42 19.26 8.33
N ILE A 224 -3.68 18.15 8.27
CA ILE A 224 -2.79 17.83 7.15
C ILE A 224 -3.58 17.70 5.84
N LYS A 225 -4.77 17.05 5.89
CA LYS A 225 -5.65 16.98 4.72
C LYS A 225 -6.09 18.37 4.26
N ALA A 226 -6.49 19.23 5.21
CA ALA A 226 -6.89 20.59 4.89
C ALA A 226 -5.75 21.41 4.28
N GLU A 227 -4.53 21.30 4.83
CA GLU A 227 -3.35 21.99 4.30
C GLU A 227 -3.06 21.57 2.85
N LYS A 228 -3.16 20.28 2.53
CA LYS A 228 -2.98 19.77 1.16
C LYS A 228 -4.04 20.26 0.18
N VAL A 229 -5.30 20.21 0.60
CA VAL A 229 -6.40 20.76 -0.23
C VAL A 229 -6.17 22.23 -0.51
N MET A 230 -5.75 22.99 0.51
CA MET A 230 -5.46 24.43 0.33
C MET A 230 -4.23 24.68 -0.56
N GLU A 231 -3.21 23.83 -0.49
CA GLU A 231 -2.04 23.91 -1.39
C GLU A 231 -2.45 23.63 -2.85
N GLU A 232 -3.27 22.60 -3.08
CA GLU A 232 -3.80 22.27 -4.40
C GLU A 232 -4.71 23.39 -4.95
N ILE A 233 -5.60 23.94 -4.12
CA ILE A 233 -6.42 25.12 -4.47
C ILE A 233 -5.52 26.30 -4.87
N GLY A 234 -4.44 26.55 -4.11
CA GLY A 234 -3.47 27.59 -4.44
C GLY A 234 -2.87 27.38 -5.83
N ARG A 235 -2.48 26.15 -6.15
CA ARG A 235 -1.95 25.81 -7.47
C ARG A 235 -2.98 26.06 -8.59
N ILE A 236 -4.23 25.62 -8.40
CA ILE A 236 -5.32 25.85 -9.37
C ILE A 236 -5.54 27.35 -9.59
N ILE A 237 -5.51 28.15 -8.52
CA ILE A 237 -5.67 29.62 -8.62
C ILE A 237 -4.55 30.25 -9.45
N ASP A 238 -3.32 29.76 -9.29
CA ASP A 238 -2.13 30.31 -9.96
C ASP A 238 -2.01 29.86 -11.44
N GLU A 239 -2.46 28.65 -11.76
CA GLU A 239 -2.23 28.01 -13.06
C GLU A 239 -3.45 28.06 -14.00
N GLU A 240 -4.69 28.12 -13.47
CA GLU A 240 -5.91 27.96 -14.23
C GLU A 240 -6.68 29.30 -14.46
N ASN A 241 -7.44 29.40 -15.56
CA ASN A 241 -8.32 30.54 -15.83
C ASN A 241 -9.69 30.32 -15.16
N LEU A 242 -9.88 30.92 -14.01
CA LEU A 242 -11.08 30.75 -13.18
C LEU A 242 -12.27 31.65 -13.59
N LYS A 243 -12.17 32.43 -14.67
CA LYS A 243 -13.18 33.46 -15.03
C LYS A 243 -14.59 32.89 -15.11
N ASP A 244 -14.77 31.82 -15.89
CA ASP A 244 -16.11 31.24 -16.11
C ASP A 244 -16.68 30.62 -14.83
N THR A 245 -15.83 30.07 -14.00
CA THR A 245 -16.21 29.50 -12.70
C THR A 245 -16.59 30.61 -11.71
N ILE A 246 -15.87 31.73 -11.71
CA ILE A 246 -16.20 32.90 -10.89
C ILE A 246 -17.56 33.44 -11.30
N ASP A 247 -17.86 33.59 -12.60
CA ASP A 247 -19.15 34.08 -13.10
C ASP A 247 -20.32 33.21 -12.60
N ILE A 248 -20.12 31.87 -12.52
CA ILE A 248 -21.13 30.93 -11.95
C ILE A 248 -21.34 31.18 -10.46
N ILE A 249 -20.25 31.34 -9.70
CA ILE A 249 -20.32 31.60 -8.25
C ILE A 249 -20.98 32.95 -7.96
N GLU A 250 -20.61 34.01 -8.70
CA GLU A 250 -21.22 35.34 -8.57
C GLU A 250 -22.71 35.30 -8.84
N LYS A 251 -23.14 34.56 -9.88
CA LYS A 251 -24.58 34.39 -10.14
C LYS A 251 -25.28 33.73 -8.95
N GLN A 252 -24.71 32.66 -8.40
CA GLN A 252 -25.29 31.95 -7.25
C GLN A 252 -25.39 32.84 -6.01
N ILE A 253 -24.36 33.65 -5.73
CA ILE A 253 -24.37 34.62 -4.62
C ILE A 253 -25.48 35.67 -4.80
N ASN A 254 -25.67 36.13 -6.02
CA ASN A 254 -26.73 37.14 -6.32
C ASN A 254 -28.16 36.56 -6.22
N GLU A 255 -28.31 35.24 -6.39
CA GLU A 255 -29.60 34.55 -6.37
C GLU A 255 -29.92 33.91 -4.98
N SER A 256 -28.99 33.94 -4.04
CA SER A 256 -29.12 33.33 -2.69
C SER A 256 -28.59 34.24 -1.60
N ASP A 257 -28.82 33.86 -0.34
CA ASP A 257 -28.29 34.56 0.86
C ASP A 257 -26.89 34.07 1.26
N TYR A 258 -26.23 33.23 0.42
CA TYR A 258 -24.90 32.70 0.71
C TYR A 258 -23.80 33.68 0.33
N THR A 259 -22.76 33.72 1.15
CA THR A 259 -21.54 34.48 0.84
C THR A 259 -20.53 33.59 0.07
N ALA A 260 -19.55 34.23 -0.59
CA ALA A 260 -18.42 33.49 -1.18
C ALA A 260 -17.69 32.63 -0.15
N MET A 261 -17.63 33.08 1.11
CA MET A 261 -17.00 32.33 2.20
C MET A 261 -17.80 31.07 2.55
N ASP A 262 -19.14 31.14 2.55
CA ASP A 262 -19.99 29.98 2.81
C ASP A 262 -19.81 28.92 1.73
N ILE A 263 -19.76 29.35 0.47
CA ILE A 263 -19.52 28.46 -0.69
C ILE A 263 -18.12 27.84 -0.59
N ALA A 264 -17.09 28.64 -0.30
CA ALA A 264 -15.72 28.14 -0.16
C ALA A 264 -15.60 27.16 1.02
N ALA A 265 -16.24 27.44 2.16
CA ALA A 265 -16.27 26.55 3.31
C ALA A 265 -16.99 25.23 2.99
N ALA A 266 -18.08 25.27 2.22
CA ALA A 266 -18.81 24.08 1.78
C ALA A 266 -17.96 23.21 0.85
N PHE A 267 -17.27 23.81 -0.14
CA PHE A 267 -16.34 23.09 -1.01
C PHE A 267 -15.16 22.49 -0.24
N LEU A 268 -14.59 23.21 0.72
CA LEU A 268 -13.53 22.68 1.55
C LEU A 268 -14.02 21.51 2.40
N LEU A 269 -15.21 21.60 2.97
CA LEU A 269 -15.82 20.52 3.75
C LEU A 269 -16.08 19.29 2.89
N ASP A 270 -16.57 19.46 1.66
CA ASP A 270 -16.78 18.39 0.69
C ASP A 270 -15.45 17.74 0.29
N ALA A 271 -14.42 18.53 -0.05
CA ALA A 271 -13.08 18.07 -0.38
C ALA A 271 -12.38 17.30 0.77
N LEU A 272 -12.64 17.69 2.02
CA LEU A 272 -12.10 17.00 3.21
C LEU A 272 -12.80 15.68 3.50
N GLY A 273 -13.97 15.44 2.94
CA GLY A 273 -14.85 14.31 3.24
C GLY A 273 -15.37 14.37 4.68
N THR A 274 -16.66 14.41 4.88
CA THR A 274 -17.27 14.31 6.21
C THR A 274 -16.93 12.96 6.84
N GLN A 275 -16.34 12.96 8.03
CA GLN A 275 -16.03 11.74 8.81
C GLN A 275 -17.27 11.10 9.45
N GLU A 276 -18.40 11.11 8.80
CA GLU A 276 -19.55 10.29 9.21
C GLU A 276 -20.08 9.53 8.00
N GLY A 277 -19.52 8.33 7.76
CA GLY A 277 -20.23 7.21 7.12
C GLY A 277 -20.70 7.37 5.68
N ASN A 278 -20.27 8.39 4.92
CA ASN A 278 -20.57 8.46 3.49
C ASN A 278 -19.32 8.88 2.70
N VAL A 279 -18.77 7.95 1.98
CA VAL A 279 -17.80 8.22 0.91
C VAL A 279 -18.56 8.87 -0.25
N THR A 280 -18.66 10.20 -0.23
CA THR A 280 -18.95 10.99 -1.42
C THR A 280 -17.86 12.05 -1.52
N GLY A 281 -16.66 11.61 -1.85
CA GLY A 281 -15.58 12.49 -2.25
C GLY A 281 -15.62 12.66 -3.76
N SER A 282 -16.13 13.78 -4.25
CA SER A 282 -15.79 14.25 -5.56
C SER A 282 -14.49 15.06 -5.46
N SER A 283 -13.35 14.38 -5.31
CA SER A 283 -12.11 14.90 -5.87
C SER A 283 -12.06 14.40 -7.30
N ASP A 284 -11.63 15.25 -8.23
CA ASP A 284 -11.29 14.87 -9.60
C ASP A 284 -10.26 13.73 -9.57
N TYR A 285 -10.75 12.53 -9.29
CA TYR A 285 -10.03 11.33 -9.66
C TYR A 285 -10.12 11.29 -11.16
N ASP A 286 -8.97 11.36 -11.78
CA ASP A 286 -8.78 10.99 -13.17
C ASP A 286 -9.45 9.62 -13.35
N PHE A 287 -10.70 9.64 -13.83
CA PHE A 287 -11.52 8.44 -14.01
C PHE A 287 -10.87 7.45 -14.97
N GLU A 288 -9.84 7.88 -15.69
CA GLU A 288 -9.04 7.02 -16.54
C GLU A 288 -8.11 6.07 -15.74
N ASN A 289 -7.93 6.25 -14.43
CA ASN A 289 -6.90 5.52 -13.66
C ASN A 289 -7.40 4.75 -12.42
N THR A 290 -8.64 4.27 -12.40
CA THR A 290 -9.23 3.50 -11.27
C THR A 290 -8.66 2.09 -11.08
N GLY A 291 -7.58 1.71 -11.79
CA GLY A 291 -7.02 0.35 -11.73
C GLY A 291 -7.89 -0.70 -12.46
N ALA A 292 -8.90 -0.26 -13.20
CA ALA A 292 -9.68 -1.09 -14.10
C ALA A 292 -8.93 -1.33 -15.42
N GLU A 293 -9.43 -2.25 -16.24
CA GLU A 293 -8.95 -2.43 -17.62
C GLU A 293 -9.20 -1.13 -18.42
N GLU A 294 -8.40 -0.91 -19.48
CA GLU A 294 -8.47 0.28 -20.31
C GLU A 294 -9.90 0.53 -20.82
N GLY A 295 -10.45 1.71 -20.54
CA GLY A 295 -11.85 2.06 -20.86
C GLY A 295 -12.89 1.62 -19.83
N MET A 296 -12.49 1.07 -18.69
CA MET A 296 -13.39 0.70 -17.60
C MET A 296 -13.09 1.48 -16.32
N VAL A 297 -14.13 1.78 -15.55
CA VAL A 297 -14.05 2.42 -14.23
C VAL A 297 -14.47 1.42 -13.17
N ARG A 298 -13.77 1.45 -12.02
CA ARG A 298 -14.07 0.61 -10.87
C ARG A 298 -14.88 1.41 -9.84
N LEU A 299 -16.07 0.92 -9.50
CA LEU A 299 -16.94 1.49 -8.48
C LEU A 299 -16.94 0.61 -7.23
N PHE A 300 -16.75 1.22 -6.06
CA PHE A 300 -16.87 0.58 -4.76
C PHE A 300 -18.19 0.98 -4.10
N ILE A 301 -18.94 -0.02 -3.62
CA ILE A 301 -20.21 0.17 -2.93
C ILE A 301 -20.10 -0.46 -1.55
N ASN A 302 -20.36 0.30 -0.49
CA ASN A 302 -20.30 -0.15 0.91
C ASN A 302 -21.45 -1.08 1.32
N ILE A 303 -21.85 -1.98 0.41
CA ILE A 303 -22.86 -3.02 0.62
C ILE A 303 -22.27 -4.35 0.15
N GLY A 304 -22.30 -5.38 0.99
CA GLY A 304 -21.73 -6.68 0.70
C GLY A 304 -22.66 -7.84 1.09
N LYS A 305 -22.12 -9.05 1.08
CA LYS A 305 -22.88 -10.29 1.37
C LYS A 305 -23.57 -10.28 2.74
N LYS A 306 -23.00 -9.59 3.74
CA LYS A 306 -23.62 -9.49 5.08
C LYS A 306 -24.96 -8.78 5.09
N GLN A 307 -25.20 -7.86 4.17
CA GLN A 307 -26.49 -7.19 3.99
C GLN A 307 -27.50 -8.01 3.16
N ARG A 308 -27.16 -9.26 2.81
CA ARG A 308 -27.99 -10.20 2.02
C ARG A 308 -28.38 -9.69 0.63
N VAL A 309 -27.57 -8.82 0.06
CA VAL A 309 -27.73 -8.28 -1.29
C VAL A 309 -27.11 -9.26 -2.30
N LYS A 310 -27.70 -9.40 -3.47
CA LYS A 310 -27.19 -10.23 -4.57
C LYS A 310 -26.58 -9.35 -5.67
N PRO A 311 -25.72 -9.88 -6.53
CA PRO A 311 -25.16 -9.12 -7.66
C PRO A 311 -26.23 -8.46 -8.54
N GLY A 312 -27.36 -9.14 -8.74
CA GLY A 312 -28.49 -8.59 -9.51
C GLY A 312 -29.16 -7.37 -8.87
N ASP A 313 -29.16 -7.30 -7.53
CA ASP A 313 -29.73 -6.14 -6.80
C ASP A 313 -28.82 -4.93 -6.98
N ILE A 314 -27.51 -5.12 -6.95
CA ILE A 314 -26.51 -4.08 -7.21
C ILE A 314 -26.63 -3.58 -8.66
N LEU A 315 -26.69 -4.52 -9.62
CA LEU A 315 -26.87 -4.18 -11.04
C LEU A 315 -28.15 -3.38 -11.27
N GLY A 316 -29.26 -3.82 -10.65
CA GLY A 316 -30.55 -3.14 -10.76
C GLY A 316 -30.55 -1.74 -10.16
N ALA A 317 -29.90 -1.57 -9.01
CA ALA A 317 -29.77 -0.28 -8.35
C ALA A 317 -28.92 0.69 -9.19
N VAL A 318 -27.74 0.25 -9.64
CA VAL A 318 -26.84 1.08 -10.46
C VAL A 318 -27.52 1.46 -11.78
N ALA A 319 -28.10 0.52 -12.50
CA ALA A 319 -28.78 0.81 -13.75
C ALA A 319 -30.02 1.71 -13.56
N GLY A 320 -30.77 1.53 -12.45
CA GLY A 320 -31.96 2.33 -12.13
C GLY A 320 -31.64 3.78 -11.77
N GLU A 321 -30.61 4.02 -10.96
CA GLU A 321 -30.22 5.36 -10.52
C GLU A 321 -29.45 6.14 -11.59
N THR A 322 -28.62 5.45 -12.38
CA THR A 322 -27.78 6.11 -13.40
C THR A 322 -28.42 6.16 -14.79
N GLY A 323 -29.47 5.40 -15.04
CA GLY A 323 -30.07 5.23 -16.37
C GLY A 323 -29.17 4.45 -17.35
N MET A 324 -28.04 3.90 -16.90
CA MET A 324 -27.13 3.15 -17.77
C MET A 324 -27.69 1.77 -18.14
N PRO A 325 -27.50 1.33 -19.40
CA PRO A 325 -27.79 -0.05 -19.75
C PRO A 325 -26.97 -1.03 -18.93
N GLY A 326 -27.59 -2.05 -18.36
CA GLY A 326 -26.89 -3.05 -17.56
C GLY A 326 -25.78 -3.80 -18.31
N SER A 327 -25.76 -3.75 -19.64
CA SER A 327 -24.71 -4.31 -20.49
C SER A 327 -23.36 -3.56 -20.39
N LEU A 328 -23.35 -2.36 -19.86
CA LEU A 328 -22.14 -1.56 -19.60
C LEU A 328 -21.49 -1.91 -18.25
N VAL A 329 -22.18 -2.66 -17.41
CA VAL A 329 -21.66 -3.14 -16.13
C VAL A 329 -20.96 -4.48 -16.37
N GLY A 330 -19.67 -4.51 -16.07
CA GLY A 330 -18.83 -5.71 -16.19
C GLY A 330 -18.89 -6.61 -14.95
N ALA A 331 -17.75 -7.06 -14.45
CA ALA A 331 -17.68 -7.93 -13.29
C ALA A 331 -18.17 -7.22 -12.01
N ILE A 332 -18.97 -7.94 -11.21
CA ILE A 332 -19.45 -7.51 -9.89
C ILE A 332 -18.87 -8.48 -8.87
N ASP A 333 -17.84 -8.03 -8.15
CA ASP A 333 -17.18 -8.82 -7.10
C ASP A 333 -17.75 -8.43 -5.74
N MET A 334 -18.52 -9.37 -5.14
CA MET A 334 -19.12 -9.14 -3.84
C MET A 334 -18.28 -9.71 -2.70
N TYR A 335 -17.90 -8.86 -1.79
CA TYR A 335 -17.22 -9.19 -0.54
C TYR A 335 -18.21 -9.16 0.63
N ASP A 336 -17.74 -9.47 1.83
CA ASP A 336 -18.60 -9.53 3.01
C ASP A 336 -19.23 -8.19 3.38
N LYS A 337 -18.48 -7.09 3.27
CA LYS A 337 -18.88 -5.75 3.70
C LYS A 337 -19.05 -4.74 2.56
N TYR A 338 -18.52 -5.02 1.37
CA TYR A 338 -18.56 -4.13 0.22
C TYR A 338 -18.68 -4.90 -1.09
N THR A 339 -19.02 -4.19 -2.16
CA THR A 339 -19.07 -4.71 -3.53
C THR A 339 -18.20 -3.84 -4.43
N CYS A 340 -17.41 -4.48 -5.28
CA CYS A 340 -16.65 -3.83 -6.33
C CYS A 340 -17.28 -4.17 -7.68
N LEU A 341 -17.58 -3.18 -8.50
CA LEU A 341 -18.06 -3.41 -9.86
C LEU A 341 -17.23 -2.63 -10.88
N LEU A 342 -17.07 -3.20 -12.05
CA LEU A 342 -16.47 -2.56 -13.20
C LEU A 342 -17.60 -2.08 -14.12
N TYR A 343 -17.47 -0.87 -14.67
CA TYR A 343 -18.37 -0.43 -15.73
C TYR A 343 -17.59 0.32 -16.81
N THR A 344 -18.10 0.28 -18.04
CA THR A 344 -17.53 1.02 -19.17
C THR A 344 -17.94 2.49 -19.02
N SER A 345 -16.97 3.40 -18.86
CA SER A 345 -17.26 4.83 -18.86
C SER A 345 -17.79 5.21 -20.24
N PRO A 346 -18.98 5.85 -20.34
CA PRO A 346 -19.36 6.45 -21.60
C PRO A 346 -18.31 7.52 -21.95
N SER A 347 -17.75 7.42 -23.15
CA SER A 347 -16.79 8.41 -23.65
C SER A 347 -17.44 9.80 -23.57
N PRO A 348 -16.72 10.86 -23.13
CA PRO A 348 -17.24 12.23 -23.15
C PRO A 348 -17.68 12.71 -24.54
N ARG A 349 -17.36 11.95 -25.60
CA ARG A 349 -17.76 12.23 -26.99
C ARG A 349 -19.15 11.73 -27.35
N ASP A 350 -19.74 10.82 -26.56
CA ASP A 350 -21.04 10.23 -26.90
C ASP A 350 -22.26 11.02 -26.35
N GLY A 351 -22.01 12.04 -25.50
CA GLY A 351 -23.01 12.92 -24.91
C GLY A 351 -23.39 14.17 -25.70
N LEU A 352 -22.83 14.39 -26.91
CA LEU A 352 -23.04 15.60 -27.70
C LEU A 352 -23.83 15.37 -29.02
N LEU A 353 -24.51 14.24 -29.19
CA LEU A 353 -25.37 13.94 -30.32
C LEU A 353 -26.68 13.30 -29.90
N SER A 354 -27.52 14.06 -29.17
CA SER A 354 -28.98 13.85 -29.16
C SER A 354 -29.68 15.09 -28.63
#